data_aefda4b298a99966e84555469d12f523
#
_entry.id   aefda4b298a99966e84555469d12f523
#
_cell.length_a   1.000
_cell.length_b   1.000
_cell.length_c   1.000
_cell.angle_alpha   90.00
_cell.angle_beta   90.00
_cell.angle_gamma   90.00
#
_symmetry.space_group_name_H-M   'P 1'
#
loop_
_entity.id
_entity.type
_entity.pdbx_description
1 polymer ?
#
loop_
_entity_poly.entity_id
_entity_poly.type
_entity_poly.pdbx_seq_one_letter_code
_entity_poly.pdbx_strand_id
1 'polypeptide(L)'
;GHGIACKDDLVITGGAYTVNSSSHGLDANDSVRITNATLNIDAGKDAIHAENTDDTSLGFIYIGGGTIKAEAEGDGIAAGAYMQIADGTIDLLVGGGSENGSKEHSDNFGGFMGGGHGGGRPGEMRPGGNQSSTTTTEDTVSMKGLKATNNLLISGGNFTINSADDSVHSDVSVIINGGTFA
;
A
#
# COMPACT_ATOMS: atom_id res chain seq x y z
N GLY A 1 13.41 9.10 -11.48
CA GLY A 1 14.16 8.97 -10.22
C GLY A 1 13.31 9.39 -9.03
N HIS A 2 13.80 9.15 -7.83
CA HIS A 2 13.16 9.56 -6.58
C HIS A 2 13.22 11.09 -6.41
N GLY A 3 12.29 11.67 -5.67
CA GLY A 3 12.29 13.09 -5.35
C GLY A 3 13.37 13.44 -4.31
N ILE A 4 13.25 12.87 -3.11
CA ILE A 4 14.25 12.95 -2.04
C ILE A 4 14.56 11.52 -1.63
N ALA A 5 15.81 11.11 -1.74
CA ALA A 5 16.23 9.75 -1.40
C ALA A 5 17.39 9.76 -0.40
N CYS A 6 17.35 8.82 0.54
CA CYS A 6 18.38 8.58 1.53
C CYS A 6 18.64 7.07 1.62
N LYS A 7 19.90 6.69 1.89
CA LYS A 7 20.23 5.28 2.03
C LYS A 7 19.79 4.70 3.39
N ASP A 8 19.88 5.49 4.43
CA ASP A 8 19.55 5.05 5.78
C ASP A 8 18.29 5.79 6.27
N ASP A 9 18.42 6.89 7.00
CA ASP A 9 17.31 7.62 7.63
C ASP A 9 17.00 8.96 6.94
N LEU A 10 15.76 9.22 6.60
CA LEU A 10 15.26 10.51 6.12
C LEU A 10 14.45 11.19 7.23
N VAL A 11 14.90 12.36 7.67
CA VAL A 11 14.23 13.12 8.74
C VAL A 11 13.85 14.51 8.25
N ILE A 12 12.57 14.85 8.31
CA ILE A 12 12.01 16.15 7.93
C ILE A 12 11.26 16.72 9.15
N THR A 13 11.78 17.81 9.72
CA THR A 13 11.24 18.41 10.95
C THR A 13 10.47 19.70 10.71
N GLY A 14 10.34 20.14 9.47
CA GLY A 14 9.63 21.37 9.10
C GLY A 14 9.89 21.76 7.66
N GLY A 15 9.40 22.91 7.25
CA GLY A 15 9.53 23.43 5.90
C GLY A 15 8.34 23.09 5.00
N ALA A 16 8.39 23.60 3.77
CA ALA A 16 7.41 23.35 2.74
C ALA A 16 8.12 22.81 1.48
N TYR A 17 7.65 21.68 0.98
CA TYR A 17 8.27 20.98 -0.13
C TYR A 17 7.23 20.65 -1.19
N THR A 18 7.59 20.85 -2.44
CA THR A 18 6.85 20.32 -3.60
C THR A 18 7.79 19.33 -4.30
N VAL A 19 7.35 18.10 -4.39
CA VAL A 19 8.14 16.98 -4.93
C VAL A 19 7.39 16.37 -6.09
N ASN A 20 8.01 16.35 -7.27
CA ASN A 20 7.52 15.62 -8.43
C ASN A 20 8.56 14.58 -8.83
N SER A 21 8.17 13.33 -8.92
CA SER A 21 9.10 12.23 -9.18
C SER A 21 8.48 11.16 -10.07
N SER A 22 9.32 10.52 -10.89
CA SER A 22 8.90 9.37 -11.70
C SER A 22 9.08 8.03 -10.95
N SER A 23 9.52 8.06 -9.71
CA SER A 23 9.63 6.93 -8.79
C SER A 23 9.02 7.35 -7.45
N HIS A 24 9.60 6.93 -6.32
CA HIS A 24 9.08 7.37 -5.01
C HIS A 24 9.30 8.87 -4.78
N GLY A 25 8.35 9.52 -4.13
CA GLY A 25 8.46 10.93 -3.74
C GLY A 25 9.55 11.12 -2.68
N LEU A 26 9.37 10.53 -1.51
CA LEU A 26 10.37 10.39 -0.45
C LEU A 26 10.72 8.91 -0.32
N ASP A 27 12.03 8.62 -0.22
CA ASP A 27 12.53 7.25 -0.19
C ASP A 27 13.68 7.10 0.80
N ALA A 28 13.62 6.09 1.65
CA ALA A 28 14.69 5.72 2.57
C ALA A 28 14.70 4.22 2.84
N ASN A 29 15.87 3.64 3.15
CA ASN A 29 15.90 2.22 3.48
C ASN A 29 15.43 1.97 4.92
N ASP A 30 15.98 2.71 5.89
CA ASP A 30 15.78 2.36 7.30
C ASP A 30 14.59 3.08 7.92
N SER A 31 14.47 4.40 7.74
CA SER A 31 13.30 5.11 8.20
C SER A 31 13.01 6.42 7.49
N VAL A 32 11.71 6.79 7.46
CA VAL A 32 11.25 8.14 7.14
C VAL A 32 10.53 8.71 8.36
N ARG A 33 10.97 9.88 8.84
CA ARG A 33 10.38 10.58 9.99
C ARG A 33 9.99 12.00 9.60
N ILE A 34 8.72 12.33 9.78
CA ILE A 34 8.17 13.64 9.39
C ILE A 34 7.47 14.26 10.59
N THR A 35 7.83 15.53 10.88
CA THR A 35 7.13 16.36 11.86
C THR A 35 7.03 17.79 11.35
N ASN A 36 5.86 18.41 11.49
CA ASN A 36 5.61 19.83 11.18
C ASN A 36 5.97 20.31 9.76
N ALA A 37 6.07 19.40 8.80
CA ALA A 37 6.33 19.74 7.40
C ALA A 37 5.03 19.93 6.61
N THR A 38 5.10 20.72 5.54
CA THR A 38 4.08 20.77 4.49
C THR A 38 4.65 20.12 3.25
N LEU A 39 4.09 19.00 2.85
CA LEU A 39 4.52 18.21 1.70
C LEU A 39 3.41 18.19 0.65
N ASN A 40 3.78 18.50 -0.58
CA ASN A 40 2.96 18.30 -1.76
C ASN A 40 3.74 17.38 -2.71
N ILE A 41 3.28 16.14 -2.88
CA ILE A 41 4.03 15.09 -3.56
C ILE A 41 3.20 14.58 -4.75
N ASP A 42 3.87 14.45 -5.90
CA ASP A 42 3.38 13.77 -7.09
C ASP A 42 4.42 12.71 -7.48
N ALA A 43 4.06 11.43 -7.37
CA ALA A 43 4.99 10.31 -7.47
C ALA A 43 4.48 9.25 -8.46
N GLY A 44 5.35 8.82 -9.37
CA GLY A 44 5.10 7.71 -10.29
C GLY A 44 5.22 6.31 -9.66
N LYS A 45 5.50 6.24 -8.36
CA LYS A 45 5.40 5.09 -7.47
C LYS A 45 4.81 5.54 -6.16
N ASP A 46 5.35 5.09 -5.00
CA ASP A 46 4.83 5.48 -3.71
C ASP A 46 5.19 6.93 -3.38
N ALA A 47 4.28 7.66 -2.73
CA ALA A 47 4.58 9.03 -2.35
C ALA A 47 5.62 9.07 -1.23
N ILE A 48 5.50 8.23 -0.21
CA ILE A 48 6.47 8.08 0.88
C ILE A 48 6.75 6.60 1.07
N HIS A 49 8.01 6.23 0.95
CA HIS A 49 8.46 4.84 1.00
C HIS A 49 9.63 4.66 1.96
N ALA A 50 9.58 3.60 2.77
CA ALA A 50 10.69 3.15 3.59
C ALA A 50 10.75 1.62 3.57
N GLU A 51 11.80 1.03 2.99
CA GLU A 51 11.96 -0.41 2.93
C GLU A 51 13.44 -0.81 2.94
N ASN A 52 13.83 -1.69 3.84
CA ASN A 52 15.15 -2.30 3.86
C ASN A 52 15.06 -3.78 3.48
N THR A 53 15.60 -4.11 2.31
CA THR A 53 15.57 -5.49 1.79
C THR A 53 16.59 -6.41 2.46
N ASP A 54 17.60 -5.85 3.11
CA ASP A 54 18.65 -6.60 3.80
C ASP A 54 18.27 -6.90 5.26
N ASP A 55 17.52 -5.98 5.89
CA ASP A 55 17.00 -6.13 7.25
C ASP A 55 15.52 -5.73 7.33
N THR A 56 14.65 -6.70 7.28
CA THR A 56 13.19 -6.51 7.29
C THR A 56 12.63 -6.01 8.63
N SER A 57 13.46 -5.82 9.65
CA SER A 57 13.08 -5.12 10.89
C SER A 57 13.14 -3.59 10.74
N LEU A 58 13.80 -3.12 9.69
CA LEU A 58 13.90 -1.71 9.29
C LEU A 58 12.83 -1.40 8.24
N GLY A 59 12.78 -0.16 7.75
CA GLY A 59 11.69 0.30 6.87
C GLY A 59 10.54 0.91 7.67
N PHE A 60 10.87 1.71 8.69
CA PHE A 60 9.92 2.35 9.59
C PHE A 60 9.48 3.72 9.09
N ILE A 61 8.18 4.03 9.21
CA ILE A 61 7.65 5.37 8.95
C ILE A 61 7.01 5.94 10.21
N TYR A 62 7.42 7.17 10.58
CA TYR A 62 6.82 7.93 11.65
C TYR A 62 6.35 9.30 11.16
N ILE A 63 5.07 9.59 11.38
CA ILE A 63 4.47 10.90 11.13
C ILE A 63 3.96 11.46 12.45
N GLY A 64 4.64 12.51 12.94
CA GLY A 64 4.31 13.18 14.21
C GLY A 64 3.42 14.40 14.04
N GLY A 65 3.14 14.82 12.79
CA GLY A 65 2.31 15.97 12.46
C GLY A 65 2.71 16.60 11.13
N GLY A 66 2.07 17.71 10.79
CA GLY A 66 2.26 18.44 9.54
C GLY A 66 1.11 18.22 8.56
N THR A 67 1.31 18.64 7.32
CA THR A 67 0.34 18.49 6.24
C THR A 67 0.99 17.74 5.08
N ILE A 68 0.40 16.63 4.70
CA ILE A 68 0.85 15.80 3.58
C ILE A 68 -0.29 15.73 2.58
N LYS A 69 -0.07 16.25 1.39
CA LYS A 69 -0.92 16.02 0.23
C LYS A 69 -0.11 15.25 -0.79
N ALA A 70 -0.61 14.09 -1.19
CA ALA A 70 0.10 13.26 -2.14
C ALA A 70 -0.81 12.64 -3.18
N GLU A 71 -0.29 12.59 -4.40
CA GLU A 71 -0.80 11.80 -5.51
C GLU A 71 0.27 10.77 -5.88
N ALA A 72 -0.10 9.50 -5.97
CA ALA A 72 0.82 8.39 -6.19
C ALA A 72 0.22 7.36 -7.16
N GLU A 73 1.05 6.83 -8.07
CA GLU A 73 0.66 5.71 -8.92
C GLU A 73 0.79 4.36 -8.19
N GLY A 74 1.71 4.26 -7.21
CA GLY A 74 1.86 3.14 -6.28
C GLY A 74 1.11 3.39 -4.97
N ASP A 75 1.72 3.05 -3.84
CA ASP A 75 1.13 3.27 -2.52
C ASP A 75 1.26 4.76 -2.09
N GLY A 76 0.32 5.24 -1.29
CA GLY A 76 0.43 6.60 -0.73
C GLY A 76 1.59 6.69 0.25
N ILE A 77 1.55 5.90 1.32
CA ILE A 77 2.62 5.80 2.32
C ILE A 77 2.87 4.32 2.60
N ALA A 78 4.07 3.84 2.28
CA ALA A 78 4.46 2.43 2.35
C ALA A 78 5.66 2.21 3.28
N ALA A 79 5.44 1.46 4.36
CA ALA A 79 6.46 1.03 5.30
C ALA A 79 6.75 -0.47 5.14
N GLY A 80 8.00 -0.84 4.86
CA GLY A 80 8.45 -2.23 4.79
C GLY A 80 8.40 -2.96 6.13
N ALA A 81 8.36 -2.22 7.24
CA ALA A 81 8.15 -2.79 8.57
C ALA A 81 6.98 -2.11 9.29
N TYR A 82 7.23 -1.11 10.11
CA TYR A 82 6.24 -0.49 10.98
C TYR A 82 5.87 0.91 10.52
N MET A 83 4.60 1.27 10.71
CA MET A 83 4.13 2.64 10.52
C MET A 83 3.49 3.15 11.81
N GLN A 84 3.85 4.36 12.19
CA GLN A 84 3.20 5.08 13.28
C GLN A 84 2.82 6.49 12.84
N ILE A 85 1.55 6.84 12.97
CA ILE A 85 1.03 8.18 12.73
C ILE A 85 0.46 8.70 14.05
N ALA A 86 1.12 9.72 14.60
CA ALA A 86 0.71 10.32 15.87
C ALA A 86 -0.30 11.45 15.65
N ASP A 87 -0.12 12.25 14.60
CA ASP A 87 -0.97 13.38 14.23
C ASP A 87 -0.65 13.84 12.78
N GLY A 88 -1.43 14.78 12.25
CA GLY A 88 -1.22 15.42 10.95
C GLY A 88 -2.49 15.52 10.12
N THR A 89 -2.41 16.24 9.02
CA THR A 89 -3.43 16.26 7.97
C THR A 89 -2.87 15.55 6.75
N ILE A 90 -3.48 14.44 6.38
CA ILE A 90 -3.00 13.55 5.33
C ILE A 90 -4.11 13.41 4.28
N ASP A 91 -3.82 13.86 3.05
CA ASP A 91 -4.71 13.81 1.89
C ASP A 91 -4.02 13.02 0.78
N LEU A 92 -4.54 11.84 0.47
CA LEU A 92 -3.96 10.89 -0.48
C LEU A 92 -4.91 10.57 -1.63
N LEU A 93 -4.42 10.71 -2.85
CA LEU A 93 -5.01 10.15 -4.07
C LEU A 93 -4.05 9.09 -4.63
N VAL A 94 -4.47 7.84 -4.64
CA VAL A 94 -3.60 6.69 -4.92
C VAL A 94 -4.17 5.84 -6.05
N GLY A 95 -3.36 5.57 -7.07
CA GLY A 95 -3.77 4.78 -8.23
C GLY A 95 -4.95 5.41 -9.01
N GLY A 96 -5.10 6.74 -8.94
CA GLY A 96 -6.24 7.45 -9.52
C GLY A 96 -7.56 7.30 -8.73
N GLY A 97 -7.50 6.72 -7.53
CA GLY A 97 -8.62 6.62 -6.61
C GLY A 97 -9.52 5.39 -6.80
N SER A 98 -10.51 5.27 -5.94
CA SER A 98 -11.41 4.10 -5.83
C SER A 98 -12.21 3.77 -7.09
N GLU A 99 -12.33 4.72 -8.03
CA GLU A 99 -12.99 4.45 -9.32
C GLU A 99 -12.14 3.54 -10.22
N ASN A 100 -10.83 3.50 -10.01
CA ASN A 100 -9.87 2.65 -10.73
C ASN A 100 -9.62 1.30 -10.05
N GLY A 101 -10.18 1.07 -8.87
CA GLY A 101 -10.07 -0.19 -8.18
C GLY A 101 -10.69 -1.35 -8.96
N SER A 102 -10.03 -2.51 -8.97
CA SER A 102 -10.62 -3.73 -9.52
C SER A 102 -11.83 -4.14 -8.66
N LYS A 103 -13.03 -4.09 -9.20
CA LYS A 103 -14.27 -4.52 -8.52
C LYS A 103 -14.41 -6.06 -8.43
N GLU A 104 -13.37 -6.79 -8.78
CA GLU A 104 -13.37 -8.25 -8.68
C GLU A 104 -12.93 -8.71 -7.29
N HIS A 105 -13.83 -8.57 -6.31
CA HIS A 105 -13.82 -9.51 -5.21
C HIS A 105 -14.28 -10.86 -5.77
N SER A 106 -13.37 -11.73 -6.09
CA SER A 106 -13.70 -13.15 -6.21
C SER A 106 -13.92 -13.67 -4.78
N ASP A 107 -15.06 -13.38 -4.21
CA ASP A 107 -15.59 -14.11 -3.07
C ASP A 107 -15.84 -15.55 -3.51
N ASN A 108 -14.77 -16.28 -3.75
CA ASN A 108 -14.82 -17.72 -3.85
C ASN A 108 -14.97 -18.31 -2.44
N PHE A 109 -16.03 -17.87 -1.76
CA PHE A 109 -16.55 -18.60 -0.61
C PHE A 109 -17.14 -19.91 -1.17
N GLY A 110 -16.29 -20.91 -1.26
CA GLY A 110 -16.60 -22.22 -1.76
C GLY A 110 -17.91 -22.72 -1.18
N GLY A 111 -18.93 -22.77 -2.01
CA GLY A 111 -20.19 -23.43 -1.71
C GLY A 111 -19.96 -24.90 -1.41
N PHE A 112 -19.74 -25.22 -0.17
CA PHE A 112 -19.80 -26.55 0.38
C PHE A 112 -21.26 -26.87 0.65
N MET A 113 -21.97 -27.39 -0.36
CA MET A 113 -23.16 -28.25 -0.22
C MET A 113 -23.75 -28.55 -1.59
N GLY A 114 -23.76 -29.80 -1.96
CA GLY A 114 -24.54 -30.27 -3.10
C GLY A 114 -24.12 -31.69 -3.52
N GLY A 115 -24.42 -32.69 -2.71
CA GLY A 115 -24.35 -34.07 -3.12
C GLY A 115 -25.37 -34.35 -4.22
N GLY A 116 -24.92 -34.92 -5.33
CA GLY A 116 -25.72 -35.41 -6.42
C GLY A 116 -25.13 -36.69 -6.97
N HIS A 117 -25.68 -37.84 -6.61
CA HIS A 117 -25.43 -39.14 -7.24
C HIS A 117 -25.80 -39.08 -8.72
N GLY A 118 -24.90 -39.52 -9.57
CA GLY A 118 -25.18 -39.80 -10.99
C GLY A 118 -24.14 -40.76 -11.56
N GLY A 119 -24.41 -42.05 -11.56
CA GLY A 119 -23.58 -43.06 -12.16
C GLY A 119 -23.62 -42.99 -13.70
N GLY A 120 -22.53 -43.35 -14.36
CA GLY A 120 -22.51 -43.49 -15.80
C GLY A 120 -21.16 -43.76 -16.43
N ARG A 121 -20.83 -45.03 -16.62
CA ARG A 121 -20.03 -45.70 -17.66
C ARG A 121 -18.55 -45.36 -17.87
N PRO A 122 -17.72 -46.43 -17.94
CA PRO A 122 -16.31 -46.37 -18.35
C PRO A 122 -16.19 -46.40 -19.88
N GLY A 123 -15.28 -45.62 -20.43
CA GLY A 123 -14.82 -45.79 -21.81
C GLY A 123 -14.62 -44.46 -22.54
N GLU A 124 -13.40 -44.02 -22.59
CA GLU A 124 -12.59 -43.65 -23.74
C GLU A 124 -11.43 -42.77 -23.30
N MET A 125 -10.24 -43.36 -23.46
CA MET A 125 -8.99 -42.59 -23.37
C MET A 125 -8.91 -41.64 -24.56
N ARG A 126 -8.71 -40.35 -24.28
CA ARG A 126 -8.17 -39.39 -25.24
C ARG A 126 -6.82 -38.86 -24.72
N PRO A 127 -5.78 -38.93 -25.56
CA PRO A 127 -4.47 -38.47 -25.16
C PRO A 127 -4.36 -36.94 -25.26
N GLY A 128 -3.74 -36.35 -24.27
CA GLY A 128 -2.86 -35.20 -24.33
C GLY A 128 -3.41 -33.89 -24.90
N GLY A 129 -3.83 -33.04 -24.04
CA GLY A 129 -3.82 -31.60 -24.24
C GLY A 129 -3.11 -30.97 -23.06
N ASN A 130 -1.84 -30.69 -23.25
CA ASN A 130 -1.06 -29.91 -22.29
C ASN A 130 -1.55 -28.47 -22.37
N GLN A 131 -2.60 -28.11 -21.61
CA GLN A 131 -2.92 -26.72 -21.37
C GLN A 131 -1.94 -26.23 -20.30
N SER A 132 -0.81 -25.68 -20.79
CA SER A 132 0.01 -24.76 -20.03
C SER A 132 -0.88 -23.55 -19.72
N SER A 133 -1.47 -23.54 -18.53
CA SER A 133 -2.01 -22.31 -17.96
C SER A 133 -0.81 -21.43 -17.67
N THR A 134 -0.46 -20.58 -18.61
CA THR A 134 0.35 -19.41 -18.34
C THR A 134 -0.50 -18.54 -17.42
N THR A 135 -0.34 -18.73 -16.13
CA THR A 135 -0.68 -17.71 -15.13
C THR A 135 0.30 -16.57 -15.40
N THR A 136 -0.12 -15.61 -16.22
CA THR A 136 0.47 -14.28 -16.16
C THR A 136 0.08 -13.77 -14.78
N THR A 137 0.98 -13.89 -13.82
CA THR A 137 0.99 -12.99 -12.67
C THR A 137 1.23 -11.61 -13.27
N GLU A 138 0.15 -10.88 -13.55
CA GLU A 138 0.26 -9.43 -13.62
C GLU A 138 0.75 -9.05 -12.22
N ASP A 139 1.95 -8.50 -12.14
CA ASP A 139 2.41 -7.78 -10.96
C ASP A 139 1.42 -6.62 -10.77
N THR A 140 0.36 -6.88 -10.00
CA THR A 140 -0.58 -5.84 -9.64
C THR A 140 0.19 -4.88 -8.74
N VAL A 141 0.49 -3.71 -9.28
CA VAL A 141 1.12 -2.62 -8.53
C VAL A 141 0.21 -2.35 -7.34
N SER A 142 0.78 -2.40 -6.13
CA SER A 142 0.04 -2.03 -4.91
C SER A 142 -0.36 -0.57 -4.99
N MET A 143 -1.62 -0.25 -4.66
CA MET A 143 -2.19 1.10 -4.72
C MET A 143 -2.98 1.40 -3.44
N LYS A 144 -2.33 1.13 -2.29
CA LYS A 144 -2.92 1.31 -0.97
C LYS A 144 -2.65 2.71 -0.44
N GLY A 145 -3.60 3.29 0.28
CA GLY A 145 -3.42 4.59 0.91
C GLY A 145 -2.28 4.57 1.94
N LEU A 146 -2.45 3.81 3.01
CA LEU A 146 -1.46 3.54 4.03
C LEU A 146 -1.17 2.04 4.06
N LYS A 147 0.11 1.66 3.97
CA LYS A 147 0.53 0.26 3.96
C LYS A 147 1.70 0.03 4.90
N ALA A 148 1.60 -1.00 5.72
CA ALA A 148 2.71 -1.48 6.54
C ALA A 148 2.79 -3.01 6.46
N THR A 149 4.00 -3.56 6.30
CA THR A 149 4.20 -5.01 6.31
C THR A 149 3.98 -5.59 7.72
N ASN A 150 4.38 -4.85 8.75
CA ASN A 150 4.12 -5.27 10.14
C ASN A 150 2.94 -4.45 10.73
N ASN A 151 3.12 -3.86 11.91
CA ASN A 151 2.02 -3.16 12.58
C ASN A 151 1.87 -1.71 12.08
N LEU A 152 0.64 -1.27 11.96
CA LEU A 152 0.27 0.11 11.68
C LEU A 152 -0.48 0.67 12.88
N LEU A 153 0.04 1.75 13.47
CA LEU A 153 -0.55 2.44 14.62
C LEU A 153 -0.94 3.87 14.23
N ILE A 154 -2.22 4.21 14.40
CA ILE A 154 -2.72 5.58 14.22
C ILE A 154 -3.26 6.07 15.57
N SER A 155 -2.66 7.14 16.11
CA SER A 155 -3.06 7.71 17.40
C SER A 155 -3.86 8.99 17.27
N GLY A 156 -3.83 9.65 16.11
CA GLY A 156 -4.52 10.91 15.81
C GLY A 156 -4.35 11.30 14.36
N GLY A 157 -4.81 12.49 13.99
CA GLY A 157 -4.72 13.08 12.66
C GLY A 157 -6.04 13.13 11.91
N ASN A 158 -6.01 13.82 10.76
CA ASN A 158 -7.13 13.94 9.84
C ASN A 158 -6.74 13.32 8.50
N PHE A 159 -7.51 12.36 8.04
CA PHE A 159 -7.22 11.57 6.85
C PHE A 159 -8.32 11.74 5.82
N THR A 160 -7.93 12.09 4.59
CA THR A 160 -8.74 11.95 3.39
C THR A 160 -8.00 10.99 2.48
N ILE A 161 -8.51 9.79 2.27
CA ILE A 161 -7.82 8.76 1.49
C ILE A 161 -8.74 8.26 0.40
N ASN A 162 -8.32 8.46 -0.84
CA ASN A 162 -8.96 7.91 -2.02
C ASN A 162 -7.96 7.02 -2.77
N SER A 163 -8.06 5.73 -2.58
CA SER A 163 -7.14 4.73 -3.14
C SER A 163 -7.86 3.74 -4.04
N ALA A 164 -7.15 3.23 -5.05
CA ALA A 164 -7.68 2.20 -5.94
C ALA A 164 -7.73 0.81 -5.28
N ASP A 165 -6.93 0.59 -4.23
CA ASP A 165 -6.95 -0.60 -3.38
C ASP A 165 -7.30 -0.19 -1.94
N ASP A 166 -6.84 -0.89 -0.91
CA ASP A 166 -7.17 -0.62 0.47
C ASP A 166 -6.76 0.80 0.92
N SER A 167 -7.63 1.51 1.62
CA SER A 167 -7.26 2.80 2.19
C SER A 167 -6.26 2.68 3.34
N VAL A 168 -6.37 1.62 4.15
CA VAL A 168 -5.44 1.32 5.25
C VAL A 168 -5.21 -0.19 5.30
N HIS A 169 -3.96 -0.60 5.20
CA HIS A 169 -3.56 -2.01 5.13
C HIS A 169 -2.37 -2.31 6.03
N SER A 170 -2.39 -3.48 6.62
CA SER A 170 -1.23 -4.07 7.30
C SER A 170 -1.34 -5.59 7.24
N ASP A 171 -0.20 -6.26 7.01
CA ASP A 171 -0.17 -7.73 6.97
C ASP A 171 -0.29 -8.36 8.37
N VAL A 172 -0.09 -7.58 9.44
CA VAL A 172 -0.12 -8.09 10.83
C VAL A 172 -1.25 -7.45 11.64
N SER A 173 -1.21 -6.13 11.86
CA SER A 173 -2.26 -5.46 12.63
C SER A 173 -2.40 -3.98 12.32
N VAL A 174 -3.64 -3.50 12.30
CA VAL A 174 -3.99 -2.08 12.27
C VAL A 174 -4.59 -1.71 13.62
N ILE A 175 -4.00 -0.73 14.29
CA ILE A 175 -4.46 -0.21 15.59
C ILE A 175 -4.79 1.27 15.40
N ILE A 176 -6.05 1.64 15.56
CA ILE A 176 -6.51 3.03 15.45
C ILE A 176 -7.07 3.47 16.81
N ASN A 177 -6.33 4.34 17.49
CA ASN A 177 -6.69 4.89 18.79
C ASN A 177 -7.34 6.27 18.70
N GLY A 178 -7.28 6.91 17.53
CA GLY A 178 -7.83 8.24 17.28
C GLY A 178 -7.74 8.63 15.82
N GLY A 179 -8.19 9.85 15.51
CA GLY A 179 -8.18 10.41 14.16
C GLY A 179 -9.57 10.51 13.55
N THR A 180 -9.64 11.25 12.44
CA THR A 180 -10.83 11.42 11.60
C THR A 180 -10.53 10.92 10.21
N PHE A 181 -11.41 10.11 9.65
CA PHE A 181 -11.25 9.52 8.33
C PHE A 181 -12.43 9.90 7.42
N ALA A 182 -12.11 10.28 6.19
CA ALA A 182 -13.06 10.60 5.13
C ALA A 182 -12.69 9.94 3.81
#